data_2ba32c4bf5a94a3340890966905fe985
#
_entry.id   2ba32c4bf5a94a3340890966905fe985
#
_cell.length_a   1.000
_cell.length_b   1.000
_cell.length_c   1.000
_cell.angle_alpha   90.00
_cell.angle_beta   90.00
_cell.angle_gamma   90.00
#
_symmetry.space_group_name_H-M   'P 1'
#
loop_
_entity.id
_entity.type
_entity.pdbx_description
1 polymer ?
#
loop_
_entity_poly.entity_id
_entity_poly.type
_entity_poly.pdbx_seq_one_letter_code
_entity_poly.pdbx_strand_id
1 'polypeptide(L)'
;MTEKILLVEDDPMIGEAVVNALADAGKAADWARSGWEATGFLSENKYDAVLLDLGLPGKDGMSVLRELRAKDSETPVVILTARDGLDDRLAGLDAGADDYVVKPFHMSEVLARLRAIERRRQGAQAASKLLTNGTMTLNCETKTVRLHAPEGDKEVALSKREFDLMEALMTRPGAILSRTTLEERLYGDGDMPESNALEFIIHGLRKKLGANAI
;
A
#
# COMPACT_ATOMS: atom_id res chain seq x y z
N MET A 1 4.04 -17.03 0.46
CA MET A 1 2.80 -17.09 -0.35
C MET A 1 3.20 -16.81 -1.77
N THR A 2 2.63 -17.52 -2.76
CA THR A 2 2.89 -17.28 -4.18
C THR A 2 2.16 -16.00 -4.60
N GLU A 3 2.89 -15.06 -5.21
CA GLU A 3 2.28 -13.82 -5.70
C GLU A 3 1.31 -14.12 -6.84
N LYS A 4 0.14 -13.46 -6.79
CA LYS A 4 -0.92 -13.60 -7.78
C LYS A 4 -1.02 -12.34 -8.64
N ILE A 5 -0.75 -12.48 -9.94
CA ILE A 5 -0.75 -11.39 -10.92
C ILE A 5 -2.00 -11.49 -11.81
N LEU A 6 -2.68 -10.40 -12.09
CA LEU A 6 -3.66 -10.33 -13.15
C LEU A 6 -3.00 -9.82 -14.42
N LEU A 7 -3.01 -10.63 -15.47
CA LEU A 7 -2.66 -10.19 -16.81
C LEU A 7 -3.94 -9.83 -17.58
N VAL A 8 -3.95 -8.66 -18.20
CA VAL A 8 -5.04 -8.20 -19.09
C VAL A 8 -4.44 -7.92 -20.47
N GLU A 9 -4.65 -8.85 -21.39
CA GLU A 9 -4.03 -8.89 -22.72
C GLU A 9 -4.93 -9.68 -23.67
N ASP A 10 -5.30 -9.10 -24.81
CA ASP A 10 -6.17 -9.75 -25.79
C ASP A 10 -5.40 -10.60 -26.81
N ASP A 11 -4.13 -10.27 -27.08
CA ASP A 11 -3.27 -11.04 -27.98
C ASP A 11 -2.87 -12.38 -27.33
N PRO A 12 -3.28 -13.55 -27.93
CA PRO A 12 -3.00 -14.85 -27.34
C PRO A 12 -1.50 -15.18 -27.29
N MET A 13 -0.72 -14.72 -28.26
CA MET A 13 0.73 -15.02 -28.31
C MET A 13 1.47 -14.27 -27.22
N ILE A 14 1.13 -12.99 -26.99
CA ILE A 14 1.73 -12.20 -25.94
C ILE A 14 1.25 -12.72 -24.57
N GLY A 15 -0.04 -12.98 -24.43
CA GLY A 15 -0.63 -13.46 -23.20
C GLY A 15 -0.01 -14.79 -22.74
N GLU A 16 0.09 -15.78 -23.62
CA GLU A 16 0.75 -17.06 -23.32
C GLU A 16 2.22 -16.89 -22.91
N ALA A 17 2.97 -16.05 -23.65
CA ALA A 17 4.37 -15.80 -23.34
C ALA A 17 4.55 -15.15 -21.95
N VAL A 18 3.68 -14.19 -21.59
CA VAL A 18 3.70 -13.51 -20.29
C VAL A 18 3.33 -14.48 -19.17
N VAL A 19 2.26 -15.25 -19.32
CA VAL A 19 1.82 -16.24 -18.31
C VAL A 19 2.92 -17.26 -18.04
N ASN A 20 3.53 -17.81 -19.10
CA ASN A 20 4.61 -18.78 -18.96
C ASN A 20 5.82 -18.18 -18.23
N ALA A 21 6.22 -16.96 -18.59
CA ALA A 21 7.37 -16.31 -17.95
C ALA A 21 7.07 -15.92 -16.48
N LEU A 22 5.82 -15.59 -16.12
CA LEU A 22 5.41 -15.40 -14.73
C LEU A 22 5.47 -16.71 -13.94
N ALA A 23 5.01 -17.80 -14.53
CA ALA A 23 5.09 -19.14 -13.93
C ALA A 23 6.55 -19.59 -13.71
N ASP A 24 7.44 -19.37 -14.68
CA ASP A 24 8.88 -19.64 -14.55
C ASP A 24 9.52 -18.79 -13.44
N ALA A 25 8.99 -17.60 -13.18
CA ALA A 25 9.40 -16.74 -12.08
C ALA A 25 8.74 -17.08 -10.73
N GLY A 26 7.97 -18.18 -10.66
CA GLY A 26 7.29 -18.62 -9.43
C GLY A 26 6.07 -17.81 -9.04
N LYS A 27 5.47 -17.07 -9.99
CA LYS A 27 4.26 -16.25 -9.78
C LYS A 27 3.03 -16.95 -10.38
N ALA A 28 1.89 -16.86 -9.70
CA ALA A 28 0.62 -17.30 -10.26
C ALA A 28 0.01 -16.18 -11.12
N ALA A 29 -0.63 -16.51 -12.22
CA ALA A 29 -1.28 -15.55 -13.08
C ALA A 29 -2.70 -15.97 -13.44
N ASP A 30 -3.66 -15.05 -13.28
CA ASP A 30 -4.94 -15.11 -13.98
C ASP A 30 -4.83 -14.24 -15.24
N TRP A 31 -5.48 -14.67 -16.31
CA TRP A 31 -5.43 -13.98 -17.59
C TRP A 31 -6.82 -13.59 -18.09
N ALA A 32 -7.07 -12.28 -18.16
CA ALA A 32 -8.25 -11.68 -18.76
C ALA A 32 -7.94 -11.24 -20.20
N ARG A 33 -8.81 -11.56 -21.14
CA ARG A 33 -8.66 -11.22 -22.57
C ARG A 33 -9.44 -9.98 -22.99
N SER A 34 -10.11 -9.33 -22.05
CA SER A 34 -10.88 -8.11 -22.30
C SER A 34 -10.98 -7.26 -21.03
N GLY A 35 -11.28 -5.97 -21.20
CA GLY A 35 -11.49 -5.07 -20.06
C GLY A 35 -12.69 -5.47 -19.20
N TRP A 36 -13.70 -6.14 -19.77
CA TRP A 36 -14.85 -6.64 -19.00
C TRP A 36 -14.48 -7.82 -18.12
N GLU A 37 -13.73 -8.79 -18.65
CA GLU A 37 -13.20 -9.91 -17.86
C GLU A 37 -12.29 -9.41 -16.73
N ALA A 38 -11.39 -8.46 -17.04
CA ALA A 38 -10.52 -7.86 -16.06
C ALA A 38 -11.30 -7.23 -14.90
N THR A 39 -12.38 -6.50 -15.19
CA THR A 39 -13.24 -5.91 -14.16
C THR A 39 -13.90 -6.97 -13.30
N GLY A 40 -14.35 -8.09 -13.90
CA GLY A 40 -14.88 -9.26 -13.18
C GLY A 40 -13.84 -9.85 -12.21
N PHE A 41 -12.66 -10.19 -12.71
CA PHE A 41 -11.57 -10.73 -11.89
C PHE A 41 -11.16 -9.79 -10.74
N LEU A 42 -11.06 -8.48 -11.01
CA LEU A 42 -10.72 -7.47 -10.00
C LEU A 42 -11.83 -7.28 -8.94
N SER A 43 -13.08 -7.62 -9.26
CA SER A 43 -14.18 -7.54 -8.29
C SER A 43 -14.24 -8.74 -7.34
N GLU A 44 -13.77 -9.90 -7.80
CA GLU A 44 -13.88 -11.18 -7.09
C GLU A 44 -12.58 -11.58 -6.38
N ASN A 45 -11.44 -11.08 -6.83
CA ASN A 45 -10.13 -11.48 -6.35
C ASN A 45 -9.25 -10.28 -5.98
N LYS A 46 -8.26 -10.55 -5.10
CA LYS A 46 -7.15 -9.64 -4.83
C LYS A 46 -5.91 -10.10 -5.59
N TYR A 47 -5.19 -9.14 -6.16
CA TYR A 47 -3.95 -9.37 -6.88
C TYR A 47 -2.81 -8.56 -6.27
N ASP A 48 -1.59 -9.12 -6.34
CA ASP A 48 -0.38 -8.45 -5.89
C ASP A 48 0.11 -7.41 -6.90
N ALA A 49 -0.23 -7.60 -8.19
CA ALA A 49 -0.07 -6.60 -9.25
C ALA A 49 -0.97 -6.90 -10.45
N VAL A 50 -1.15 -5.90 -11.31
CA VAL A 50 -1.88 -6.00 -12.59
C VAL A 50 -0.93 -5.62 -13.72
N LEU A 51 -0.83 -6.45 -14.75
CA LEU A 51 -0.21 -6.15 -16.03
C LEU A 51 -1.34 -5.83 -17.01
N LEU A 52 -1.40 -4.61 -17.53
CA LEU A 52 -2.57 -4.09 -18.24
C LEU A 52 -2.21 -3.56 -19.63
N ASP A 53 -2.74 -4.18 -20.68
CA ASP A 53 -2.76 -3.53 -22.00
C ASP A 53 -3.85 -2.45 -22.05
N LEU A 54 -3.53 -1.35 -22.73
CA LEU A 54 -4.49 -0.28 -23.01
C LEU A 54 -5.31 -0.54 -24.28
N GLY A 55 -4.78 -1.35 -25.20
CA GLY A 55 -5.36 -1.61 -26.52
C GLY A 55 -6.46 -2.66 -26.56
N LEU A 56 -7.17 -2.90 -25.46
CA LEU A 56 -8.17 -3.96 -25.32
C LEU A 56 -9.42 -3.73 -26.17
N PRO A 57 -10.04 -4.80 -26.69
CA PRO A 57 -11.31 -4.68 -27.41
C PRO A 57 -12.47 -4.37 -26.45
N GLY A 58 -13.39 -3.54 -26.89
CA GLY A 58 -14.60 -3.16 -26.17
C GLY A 58 -14.32 -2.16 -25.06
N LYS A 59 -14.07 -2.62 -23.83
CA LYS A 59 -13.70 -1.75 -22.72
C LYS A 59 -12.20 -1.54 -22.69
N ASP A 60 -11.75 -0.31 -22.95
CA ASP A 60 -10.32 0.04 -23.02
C ASP A 60 -9.63 -0.06 -21.64
N GLY A 61 -8.31 -0.28 -21.68
CA GLY A 61 -7.51 -0.47 -20.48
C GLY A 61 -7.45 0.76 -19.59
N MET A 62 -7.54 1.98 -20.12
CA MET A 62 -7.59 3.20 -19.31
C MET A 62 -8.85 3.27 -18.46
N SER A 63 -9.97 2.79 -18.98
CA SER A 63 -11.22 2.67 -18.22
C SER A 63 -11.11 1.63 -17.11
N VAL A 64 -10.44 0.49 -17.37
CA VAL A 64 -10.15 -0.52 -16.34
C VAL A 64 -9.28 0.07 -15.23
N LEU A 65 -8.21 0.80 -15.58
CA LEU A 65 -7.32 1.46 -14.62
C LEU A 65 -8.07 2.45 -13.73
N ARG A 66 -8.87 3.33 -14.31
CA ARG A 66 -9.65 4.33 -13.57
C ARG A 66 -10.65 3.67 -12.60
N GLU A 67 -11.34 2.62 -13.04
CA GLU A 67 -12.27 1.88 -12.17
C GLU A 67 -11.55 1.16 -11.04
N LEU A 68 -10.38 0.58 -11.31
CA LEU A 68 -9.56 -0.02 -10.27
C LEU A 68 -9.14 1.04 -9.25
N ARG A 69 -8.63 2.19 -9.68
CA ARG A 69 -8.20 3.27 -8.79
C ARG A 69 -9.33 3.88 -7.97
N ALA A 70 -10.56 3.89 -8.49
CA ALA A 70 -11.72 4.34 -7.75
C ALA A 70 -12.11 3.41 -6.58
N LYS A 71 -11.75 2.11 -6.66
CA LYS A 71 -12.07 1.08 -5.66
C LYS A 71 -10.86 0.68 -4.82
N ASP A 72 -9.69 0.65 -5.41
CA ASP A 72 -8.43 0.21 -4.82
C ASP A 72 -7.28 1.06 -5.35
N SER A 73 -6.71 1.90 -4.48
CA SER A 73 -5.55 2.73 -4.80
C SER A 73 -4.22 1.99 -4.63
N GLU A 74 -4.23 0.82 -3.97
CA GLU A 74 -3.02 0.16 -3.49
C GLU A 74 -2.48 -0.93 -4.45
N THR A 75 -3.35 -1.59 -5.23
CA THR A 75 -2.89 -2.65 -6.14
C THR A 75 -2.02 -2.06 -7.26
N PRO A 76 -0.73 -2.47 -7.40
CA PRO A 76 0.14 -1.96 -8.44
C PRO A 76 -0.35 -2.29 -9.84
N VAL A 77 -0.21 -1.33 -10.75
CA VAL A 77 -0.53 -1.51 -12.17
C VAL A 77 0.67 -1.14 -13.03
N VAL A 78 1.13 -2.08 -13.85
CA VAL A 78 2.11 -1.86 -14.90
C VAL A 78 1.39 -1.91 -16.25
N ILE A 79 1.44 -0.83 -17.00
CA ILE A 79 0.87 -0.77 -18.34
C ILE A 79 1.81 -1.45 -19.33
N LEU A 80 1.28 -2.38 -20.16
CA LEU A 80 1.98 -3.05 -21.25
C LEU A 80 1.26 -2.74 -22.55
N THR A 81 1.77 -1.82 -23.38
CA THR A 81 1.02 -1.39 -24.57
C THR A 81 1.90 -0.98 -25.75
N ALA A 82 1.35 -1.02 -26.95
CA ALA A 82 2.01 -0.54 -28.15
C ALA A 82 2.02 1.00 -28.29
N ARG A 83 1.31 1.73 -27.42
CA ARG A 83 1.31 3.20 -27.40
C ARG A 83 2.61 3.69 -26.80
N ASP A 84 3.47 4.31 -27.61
CA ASP A 84 4.80 4.78 -27.23
C ASP A 84 4.89 6.30 -27.08
N GLY A 85 3.81 7.01 -27.42
CA GLY A 85 3.70 8.47 -27.32
C GLY A 85 3.96 8.98 -25.88
N LEU A 86 4.67 10.09 -25.77
CA LEU A 86 4.92 10.73 -24.47
C LEU A 86 3.60 11.05 -23.76
N ASP A 87 2.62 11.58 -24.50
CA ASP A 87 1.31 11.96 -23.95
C ASP A 87 0.52 10.74 -23.43
N ASP A 88 0.58 9.61 -24.13
CA ASP A 88 -0.06 8.35 -23.70
C ASP A 88 0.58 7.82 -22.40
N ARG A 89 1.91 7.91 -22.30
CA ARG A 89 2.65 7.50 -21.11
C ARG A 89 2.33 8.38 -19.90
N LEU A 90 2.30 9.69 -20.11
CA LEU A 90 1.92 10.66 -19.07
C LEU A 90 0.47 10.42 -18.63
N ALA A 91 -0.46 10.27 -19.56
CA ALA A 91 -1.86 9.99 -19.24
C ALA A 91 -2.04 8.68 -18.45
N GLY A 92 -1.28 7.64 -18.76
CA GLY A 92 -1.31 6.38 -18.01
C GLY A 92 -0.81 6.52 -16.58
N LEU A 93 0.32 7.21 -16.40
CA LEU A 93 0.90 7.45 -15.06
C LEU A 93 0.02 8.40 -14.23
N ASP A 94 -0.51 9.47 -14.83
CA ASP A 94 -1.42 10.42 -14.18
C ASP A 94 -2.76 9.76 -13.79
N ALA A 95 -3.20 8.75 -14.54
CA ALA A 95 -4.35 7.93 -14.19
C ALA A 95 -4.09 6.94 -13.04
N GLY A 96 -2.85 6.90 -12.53
CA GLY A 96 -2.45 6.12 -11.38
C GLY A 96 -1.78 4.77 -11.68
N ALA A 97 -1.24 4.58 -12.89
CA ALA A 97 -0.34 3.45 -13.15
C ALA A 97 1.00 3.65 -12.40
N ASP A 98 1.59 2.55 -11.93
CA ASP A 98 2.87 2.58 -11.19
C ASP A 98 4.07 2.54 -12.13
N ASP A 99 3.91 1.97 -13.32
CA ASP A 99 4.95 1.92 -14.35
C ASP A 99 4.33 1.68 -15.74
N TYR A 100 5.17 1.81 -16.78
CA TYR A 100 4.77 1.75 -18.18
C TYR A 100 5.83 1.04 -19.02
N VAL A 101 5.45 0.05 -19.80
CA VAL A 101 6.32 -0.73 -20.70
C VAL A 101 5.76 -0.72 -22.11
N VAL A 102 6.58 -0.36 -23.08
CA VAL A 102 6.18 -0.29 -24.50
C VAL A 102 6.44 -1.64 -25.17
N LYS A 103 5.46 -2.11 -25.95
CA LYS A 103 5.60 -3.28 -26.84
C LYS A 103 6.40 -2.91 -28.09
N PRO A 104 7.33 -3.76 -28.57
CA PRO A 104 7.71 -5.06 -28.04
C PRO A 104 8.66 -4.94 -26.83
N PHE A 105 8.50 -5.80 -25.82
CA PHE A 105 9.30 -5.80 -24.59
C PHE A 105 9.97 -7.15 -24.33
N HIS A 106 11.00 -7.15 -23.51
CA HIS A 106 11.58 -8.36 -22.96
C HIS A 106 10.93 -8.67 -21.59
N MET A 107 10.58 -9.94 -21.35
CA MET A 107 9.99 -10.35 -20.07
C MET A 107 10.89 -10.06 -18.87
N SER A 108 12.21 -10.10 -19.05
CA SER A 108 13.16 -9.70 -18.01
C SER A 108 12.96 -8.24 -17.55
N GLU A 109 12.55 -7.34 -18.44
CA GLU A 109 12.21 -5.94 -18.09
C GLU A 109 10.95 -5.89 -17.25
N VAL A 110 9.85 -6.54 -17.70
CA VAL A 110 8.58 -6.58 -16.95
C VAL A 110 8.80 -7.15 -15.55
N LEU A 111 9.50 -8.26 -15.43
CA LEU A 111 9.83 -8.85 -14.12
C LEU A 111 10.71 -7.95 -13.25
N ALA A 112 11.66 -7.21 -13.85
CA ALA A 112 12.47 -6.26 -13.09
C ALA A 112 11.63 -5.08 -12.54
N ARG A 113 10.67 -4.59 -13.31
CA ARG A 113 9.73 -3.52 -12.88
C ARG A 113 8.79 -4.02 -11.78
N LEU A 114 8.23 -5.22 -11.92
CA LEU A 114 7.43 -5.84 -10.86
C LEU A 114 8.22 -5.93 -9.55
N ARG A 115 9.46 -6.47 -9.58
CA ARG A 115 10.33 -6.52 -8.39
C ARG A 115 10.64 -5.14 -7.82
N ALA A 116 10.79 -4.11 -8.65
CA ALA A 116 11.06 -2.74 -8.19
C ALA A 116 9.84 -2.13 -7.47
N ILE A 117 8.64 -2.36 -8.00
CA ILE A 117 7.37 -1.93 -7.39
C ILE A 117 7.17 -2.65 -6.06
N GLU A 118 7.34 -3.96 -6.03
CA GLU A 118 7.24 -4.79 -4.85
C GLU A 118 8.18 -4.34 -3.72
N ARG A 119 9.47 -4.09 -4.05
CA ARG A 119 10.45 -3.55 -3.11
C ARG A 119 10.04 -2.18 -2.56
N ARG A 120 9.48 -1.28 -3.40
CA ARG A 120 8.96 0.02 -2.94
C ARG A 120 7.80 -0.15 -1.97
N ARG A 121 6.87 -1.07 -2.25
CA ARG A 121 5.74 -1.38 -1.36
C ARG A 121 6.21 -1.96 -0.02
N GLN A 122 7.11 -2.93 -0.06
CA GLN A 122 7.69 -3.51 1.16
C GLN A 122 8.43 -2.44 1.97
N GLY A 123 9.19 -1.56 1.32
CA GLY A 123 9.84 -0.43 1.96
C GLY A 123 8.85 0.60 2.53
N ALA A 124 7.79 0.92 1.80
CA ALA A 124 6.73 1.81 2.26
C ALA A 124 5.90 1.17 3.40
N GLN A 125 5.58 -0.13 3.31
CA GLN A 125 4.91 -0.86 4.38
C GLN A 125 5.80 -0.99 5.63
N ALA A 126 7.11 -1.24 5.45
CA ALA A 126 8.06 -1.24 6.57
C ALA A 126 8.20 0.17 7.20
N ALA A 127 8.21 1.22 6.38
CA ALA A 127 8.21 2.61 6.86
C ALA A 127 6.87 3.01 7.51
N SER A 128 5.72 2.51 7.02
CA SER A 128 4.41 2.75 7.63
C SER A 128 4.20 1.94 8.92
N LYS A 129 4.94 0.84 9.09
CA LYS A 129 4.93 0.02 10.31
C LYS A 129 5.80 0.59 11.43
N LEU A 130 6.72 1.51 11.11
CA LEU A 130 7.63 2.16 12.05
C LEU A 130 7.46 3.67 11.96
N LEU A 131 6.88 4.27 13.00
CA LEU A 131 6.80 5.73 13.14
C LEU A 131 7.92 6.19 14.06
N THR A 132 8.72 7.19 13.65
CA THR A 132 9.80 7.73 14.47
C THR A 132 9.74 9.24 14.57
N ASN A 133 10.10 9.77 15.75
CA ASN A 133 10.28 11.20 15.99
C ASN A 133 11.72 11.58 16.35
N GLY A 134 12.67 10.65 16.19
CA GLY A 134 14.09 10.82 16.53
C GLY A 134 14.46 10.38 17.94
N THR A 135 13.57 10.44 18.91
CA THR A 135 13.79 9.99 20.28
C THR A 135 13.20 8.61 20.58
N MET A 136 12.20 8.22 19.79
CA MET A 136 11.55 6.93 19.90
C MET A 136 11.04 6.43 18.54
N THR A 137 10.86 5.13 18.44
CA THR A 137 10.26 4.44 17.28
C THR A 137 9.08 3.60 17.74
N LEU A 138 7.88 3.88 17.24
CA LEU A 138 6.69 3.08 17.42
C LEU A 138 6.63 1.99 16.33
N ASN A 139 6.58 0.74 16.73
CA ASN A 139 6.31 -0.38 15.82
C ASN A 139 4.80 -0.66 15.81
N CYS A 140 4.16 -0.35 14.69
CA CYS A 140 2.71 -0.51 14.53
C CYS A 140 2.26 -1.98 14.45
N GLU A 141 3.16 -2.88 14.08
CA GLU A 141 2.85 -4.32 13.99
C GLU A 141 2.87 -5.00 15.35
N THR A 142 3.93 -4.77 16.14
CA THR A 142 4.09 -5.36 17.47
C THR A 142 3.43 -4.54 18.57
N LYS A 143 2.99 -3.32 18.28
CA LYS A 143 2.46 -2.34 19.25
C LYS A 143 3.43 -2.04 20.37
N THR A 144 4.71 -1.93 20.03
CA THR A 144 5.79 -1.60 20.96
C THR A 144 6.42 -0.26 20.63
N VAL A 145 6.91 0.45 21.63
CA VAL A 145 7.74 1.65 21.46
C VAL A 145 9.17 1.31 21.86
N ARG A 146 10.11 1.62 20.97
CA ARG A 146 11.53 1.61 21.25
C ARG A 146 12.00 3.03 21.58
N LEU A 147 12.44 3.23 22.80
CA LEU A 147 13.06 4.48 23.25
C LEU A 147 14.55 4.45 22.94
N HIS A 148 15.05 5.47 22.27
CA HIS A 148 16.47 5.61 21.95
C HIS A 148 17.15 6.41 23.08
N ALA A 149 17.95 5.73 23.89
CA ALA A 149 18.68 6.34 24.99
C ALA A 149 20.19 6.10 24.85
N PRO A 150 21.04 7.03 25.35
CA PRO A 150 22.50 6.87 25.31
C PRO A 150 23.00 5.60 26.01
N GLU A 151 22.25 5.10 26.99
CA GLU A 151 22.55 3.91 27.78
C GLU A 151 22.07 2.61 27.12
N GLY A 152 21.41 2.70 25.95
CA GLY A 152 20.86 1.61 25.18
C GLY A 152 19.35 1.73 24.95
N ASP A 153 18.88 1.11 23.88
CA ASP A 153 17.46 1.14 23.49
C ASP A 153 16.63 0.31 24.48
N LYS A 154 15.46 0.86 24.86
CA LYS A 154 14.48 0.18 25.69
C LYS A 154 13.20 -0.05 24.92
N GLU A 155 12.71 -1.28 24.86
CA GLU A 155 11.44 -1.61 24.24
C GLU A 155 10.32 -1.72 25.27
N VAL A 156 9.18 -1.09 24.99
CA VAL A 156 8.02 -0.98 25.87
C VAL A 156 6.76 -1.39 25.13
N ALA A 157 6.04 -2.40 25.63
CA ALA A 157 4.76 -2.83 25.08
C ALA A 157 3.64 -1.86 25.50
N LEU A 158 2.80 -1.52 24.52
CA LEU A 158 1.64 -0.66 24.70
C LEU A 158 0.34 -1.47 24.76
N SER A 159 -0.61 -1.04 25.58
CA SER A 159 -2.00 -1.48 25.45
C SER A 159 -2.61 -0.94 24.15
N LYS A 160 -3.76 -1.49 23.74
CA LYS A 160 -4.42 -1.04 22.51
C LYS A 160 -4.65 0.48 22.49
N ARG A 161 -5.20 1.05 23.56
CA ARG A 161 -5.51 2.49 23.63
C ARG A 161 -4.26 3.37 23.73
N GLU A 162 -3.22 2.89 24.43
CA GLU A 162 -1.93 3.57 24.47
C GLU A 162 -1.28 3.59 23.08
N PHE A 163 -1.39 2.49 22.33
CA PHE A 163 -0.92 2.39 20.96
C PHE A 163 -1.68 3.35 20.04
N ASP A 164 -3.03 3.32 20.06
CA ASP A 164 -3.87 4.17 19.21
C ASP A 164 -3.56 5.67 19.45
N LEU A 165 -3.32 6.08 20.70
CA LEU A 165 -2.91 7.43 21.03
C LEU A 165 -1.50 7.76 20.50
N MET A 166 -0.52 6.87 20.70
CA MET A 166 0.84 7.05 20.20
C MET A 166 0.91 7.12 18.69
N GLU A 167 0.14 6.28 17.99
CA GLU A 167 0.03 6.31 16.53
C GLU A 167 -0.52 7.64 16.05
N ALA A 168 -1.59 8.16 16.69
CA ALA A 168 -2.17 9.45 16.36
C ALA A 168 -1.17 10.61 16.52
N LEU A 169 -0.37 10.60 17.58
CA LEU A 169 0.65 11.62 17.87
C LEU A 169 1.87 11.51 16.93
N MET A 170 2.29 10.30 16.60
CA MET A 170 3.50 10.05 15.81
C MET A 170 3.27 10.07 14.28
N THR A 171 2.03 9.97 13.81
CA THR A 171 1.71 10.09 12.37
C THR A 171 2.05 11.47 11.81
N ARG A 172 1.93 12.54 12.64
CA ARG A 172 2.31 13.91 12.28
C ARG A 172 3.08 14.56 13.43
N PRO A 173 4.38 14.28 13.56
CA PRO A 173 5.20 14.86 14.62
C PRO A 173 5.18 16.39 14.59
N GLY A 174 4.94 17.02 15.74
CA GLY A 174 4.86 18.46 15.87
C GLY A 174 3.50 19.08 15.53
N ALA A 175 2.52 18.31 15.07
CA ALA A 175 1.16 18.81 14.89
C ALA A 175 0.43 18.92 16.23
N ILE A 176 -0.31 20.03 16.42
CA ILE A 176 -1.21 20.19 17.57
C ILE A 176 -2.51 19.47 17.24
N LEU A 177 -2.84 18.44 18.02
CA LEU A 177 -4.09 17.72 17.92
C LEU A 177 -5.06 18.20 19.01
N SER A 178 -6.31 18.48 18.64
CA SER A 178 -7.34 18.86 19.63
C SER A 178 -7.74 17.61 20.42
N ARG A 179 -8.26 17.85 21.65
CA ARG A 179 -8.82 16.79 22.47
C ARG A 179 -9.90 15.99 21.72
N THR A 180 -10.82 16.69 21.07
CA THR A 180 -11.91 16.10 20.28
C THR A 180 -11.36 15.18 19.19
N THR A 181 -10.34 15.62 18.45
CA THR A 181 -9.70 14.79 17.40
C THR A 181 -9.06 13.52 17.97
N LEU A 182 -8.48 13.59 19.17
CA LEU A 182 -7.90 12.42 19.83
C LEU A 182 -8.98 11.46 20.32
N GLU A 183 -10.04 11.99 20.93
CA GLU A 183 -11.18 11.21 21.40
C GLU A 183 -11.92 10.50 20.26
N GLU A 184 -12.19 11.18 19.14
CA GLU A 184 -12.76 10.59 17.93
C GLU A 184 -11.91 9.41 17.38
N ARG A 185 -10.58 9.55 17.37
CA ARG A 185 -9.68 8.49 16.92
C ARG A 185 -9.60 7.29 17.87
N LEU A 186 -9.71 7.55 19.18
CA LEU A 186 -9.59 6.52 20.20
C LEU A 186 -10.90 5.74 20.43
N TYR A 187 -12.05 6.37 20.19
CA TYR A 187 -13.36 5.82 20.56
C TYR A 187 -14.34 5.69 19.38
N GLY A 188 -14.08 6.35 18.23
CA GLY A 188 -15.00 6.38 17.10
C GLY A 188 -16.31 7.09 17.41
N ASP A 189 -17.32 6.94 16.53
CA ASP A 189 -18.61 7.63 16.65
C ASP A 189 -19.57 7.01 17.69
N GLY A 190 -19.16 6.00 18.45
CA GLY A 190 -20.09 5.15 19.19
C GLY A 190 -20.12 5.30 20.71
N ASP A 191 -19.02 5.57 21.37
CA ASP A 191 -18.94 5.62 22.83
C ASP A 191 -18.16 6.84 23.30
N MET A 192 -18.86 7.88 23.72
CA MET A 192 -18.23 9.01 24.41
C MET A 192 -17.72 8.53 25.78
N PRO A 193 -16.39 8.53 26.00
CA PRO A 193 -15.83 8.08 27.26
C PRO A 193 -16.16 9.05 28.40
N GLU A 194 -16.09 8.57 29.64
CA GLU A 194 -16.08 9.44 30.81
C GLU A 194 -15.01 10.53 30.67
N SER A 195 -15.29 11.74 31.15
CA SER A 195 -14.55 12.97 30.85
C SER A 195 -13.02 12.94 31.09
N ASN A 196 -12.49 11.91 31.77
CA ASN A 196 -11.07 11.78 32.12
C ASN A 196 -10.35 10.58 31.48
N ALA A 197 -10.96 9.90 30.51
CA ALA A 197 -10.40 8.68 29.93
C ALA A 197 -9.08 8.95 29.16
N LEU A 198 -9.00 10.06 28.43
CA LEU A 198 -7.81 10.46 27.70
C LEU A 198 -6.63 10.76 28.65
N GLU A 199 -6.88 11.44 29.76
CA GLU A 199 -5.87 11.76 30.78
C GLU A 199 -5.28 10.49 31.41
N PHE A 200 -6.10 9.46 31.64
CA PHE A 200 -5.60 8.16 32.14
C PHE A 200 -4.66 7.50 31.15
N ILE A 201 -4.97 7.54 29.85
CA ILE A 201 -4.09 6.97 28.82
C ILE A 201 -2.78 7.75 28.75
N ILE A 202 -2.84 9.09 28.75
CA ILE A 202 -1.65 9.95 28.76
C ILE A 202 -0.79 9.70 30.00
N HIS A 203 -1.42 9.58 31.17
CA HIS A 203 -0.71 9.27 32.41
C HIS A 203 0.00 7.91 32.35
N GLY A 204 -0.69 6.88 31.84
CA GLY A 204 -0.13 5.55 31.61
C GLY A 204 1.09 5.57 30.69
N LEU A 205 0.98 6.28 29.56
CA LEU A 205 2.08 6.46 28.61
C LEU A 205 3.28 7.20 29.23
N ARG A 206 3.04 8.32 29.92
CA ARG A 206 4.11 9.05 30.62
C ARG A 206 4.83 8.23 31.67
N LYS A 207 4.12 7.36 32.38
CA LYS A 207 4.71 6.42 33.34
C LYS A 207 5.59 5.38 32.66
N LYS A 208 5.23 4.91 31.46
CA LYS A 208 5.97 3.89 30.70
C LYS A 208 7.15 4.47 29.91
N LEU A 209 6.95 5.62 29.28
CA LEU A 209 7.89 6.20 28.32
C LEU A 209 8.70 7.37 28.86
N GLY A 210 8.29 7.90 30.03
CA GLY A 210 8.90 9.10 30.63
C GLY A 210 7.98 10.33 30.53
N ALA A 211 8.11 11.24 31.49
CA ALA A 211 7.23 12.42 31.62
C ALA A 211 7.31 13.38 30.42
N ASN A 212 8.44 13.40 29.70
CA ASN A 212 8.70 14.28 28.56
C ASN A 212 8.50 13.59 27.21
N ALA A 213 7.99 12.35 27.20
CA ALA A 213 7.82 11.58 25.96
C ALA A 213 6.60 12.03 25.14
N ILE A 214 5.60 12.65 25.83
CA ILE A 214 4.34 13.12 25.23
C ILE A 214 3.96 14.45 25.86
#